data_e78b8ba2cb5424c075d27682a2c058df
#
_entry.id   e78b8ba2cb5424c075d27682a2c058df
#
_cell.length_a   1.000
_cell.length_b   1.000
_cell.length_c   1.000
_cell.angle_alpha   90.00
_cell.angle_beta   90.00
_cell.angle_gamma   90.00
#
_symmetry.space_group_name_H-M   'P 1'
#
loop_
_entity.id
_entity.type
_entity.pdbx_description
1 polymer ?
#
loop_
_entity_poly.entity_id
_entity_poly.type
_entity_poly.pdbx_seq_one_letter_code
_entity_poly.pdbx_strand_id
1 'polypeptide(L)'
;MSTLEPSETWRPPPPPARPDDGHKGTFGTVIVVGGSAAMPHAPAICARAAFRSGCGLVKLAAYADVLPAALLTEPSATGIRLDSQDRRDGELAALDAADPDQRAVLAVGPGLGGSPADGPGSGGGGGGDRHRIERLVVSLLHGHRPVVMDADALNL
;
A
#
# COMPACT_ATOMS: atom_id res chain seq x y z
N MET A 1 16.53 -28.48 -29.61
CA MET A 1 15.83 -28.09 -28.37
C MET A 1 16.88 -28.05 -27.28
N SER A 2 17.27 -26.84 -26.85
CA SER A 2 18.22 -26.67 -25.75
C SER A 2 17.47 -26.95 -24.45
N THR A 3 17.87 -27.99 -23.74
CA THR A 3 17.41 -28.25 -22.38
C THR A 3 18.06 -27.20 -21.49
N LEU A 4 17.26 -26.26 -20.98
CA LEU A 4 17.71 -25.38 -19.93
C LEU A 4 17.99 -26.24 -18.69
N GLU A 5 19.25 -26.35 -18.33
CA GLU A 5 19.64 -26.90 -17.04
C GLU A 5 18.95 -26.09 -15.95
N PRO A 6 18.34 -26.73 -14.93
CA PRO A 6 17.78 -25.98 -13.82
C PRO A 6 18.90 -25.19 -13.15
N SER A 7 18.88 -23.86 -13.34
CA SER A 7 19.76 -22.97 -12.58
C SER A 7 19.65 -23.31 -11.08
N GLU A 8 20.74 -23.13 -10.37
CA GLU A 8 20.83 -23.33 -8.91
C GLU A 8 19.52 -22.95 -8.24
N THR A 9 18.92 -23.92 -7.52
CA THR A 9 17.63 -23.73 -6.86
C THR A 9 17.76 -22.55 -5.89
N TRP A 10 17.25 -21.39 -6.32
CA TRP A 10 17.17 -20.24 -5.44
C TRP A 10 16.39 -20.62 -4.17
N ARG A 11 17.02 -20.42 -3.03
CA ARG A 11 16.36 -20.60 -1.73
C ARG A 11 16.10 -19.22 -1.14
N PRO A 12 14.87 -18.95 -0.70
CA PRO A 12 14.62 -17.69 0.00
C PRO A 12 15.49 -17.60 1.26
N PRO A 13 15.99 -16.41 1.61
CA PRO A 13 16.68 -16.22 2.87
C PRO A 13 15.76 -16.63 4.03
N PRO A 14 16.31 -17.12 5.15
CA PRO A 14 15.50 -17.41 6.32
C PRO A 14 14.80 -16.12 6.80
N PRO A 15 13.58 -16.24 7.35
CA PRO A 15 12.92 -15.08 7.93
C PRO A 15 13.78 -14.49 9.07
N PRO A 16 13.70 -13.18 9.31
CA PRO A 16 14.40 -12.54 10.42
C PRO A 16 14.07 -13.22 11.76
N ALA A 17 15.08 -13.38 12.63
CA ALA A 17 14.88 -13.92 13.97
C ALA A 17 13.89 -13.04 14.74
N ARG A 18 12.99 -13.68 15.46
CA ARG A 18 12.01 -12.98 16.32
C ARG A 18 12.42 -13.19 17.79
N PRO A 19 12.86 -12.15 18.49
CA PRO A 19 13.16 -12.25 19.91
C PRO A 19 11.88 -12.52 20.72
N ASP A 20 12.00 -13.32 21.79
CA ASP A 20 10.86 -13.75 22.61
C ASP A 20 10.20 -12.58 23.35
N ASP A 21 10.95 -11.53 23.65
CA ASP A 21 10.49 -10.29 24.30
C ASP A 21 10.03 -9.23 23.28
N GLY A 22 9.98 -9.58 22.00
CA GLY A 22 9.55 -8.69 20.95
C GLY A 22 8.07 -8.32 21.03
N HIS A 23 7.75 -7.06 20.76
CA HIS A 23 6.37 -6.54 20.68
C HIS A 23 6.04 -6.05 19.24
N LYS A 24 4.78 -5.71 18.99
CA LYS A 24 4.33 -5.31 17.65
C LYS A 24 5.20 -4.20 17.00
N GLY A 25 5.72 -3.25 17.76
CA GLY A 25 6.60 -2.19 17.26
C GLY A 25 8.01 -2.68 16.88
N THR A 26 8.47 -3.82 17.44
CA THR A 26 9.79 -4.40 17.14
C THR A 26 9.83 -4.98 15.71
N PHE A 27 8.69 -5.47 15.21
CA PHE A 27 8.61 -6.20 13.96
C PHE A 27 8.21 -5.32 12.77
N GLY A 28 8.38 -4.01 12.90
CA GLY A 28 8.18 -3.05 11.84
C GLY A 28 6.71 -2.73 11.55
N THR A 29 6.54 -1.69 10.74
CA THR A 29 5.23 -1.21 10.28
C THR A 29 5.20 -1.19 8.76
N VAL A 30 4.10 -1.64 8.18
CA VAL A 30 3.78 -1.46 6.76
C VAL A 30 2.57 -0.55 6.65
N ILE A 31 2.63 0.44 5.78
CA ILE A 31 1.47 1.24 5.38
C ILE A 31 1.13 0.87 3.94
N VAL A 32 -0.04 0.32 3.72
CA VAL A 32 -0.54 -0.02 2.39
C VAL A 32 -1.40 1.13 1.90
N VAL A 33 -0.98 1.77 0.81
CA VAL A 33 -1.70 2.85 0.14
C VAL A 33 -2.35 2.30 -1.12
N GLY A 34 -3.67 2.24 -1.14
CA GLY A 34 -4.35 1.61 -2.26
C GLY A 34 -5.86 1.57 -2.15
N GLY A 35 -6.46 0.87 -3.10
CA GLY A 35 -7.88 0.66 -3.21
C GLY A 35 -8.61 1.74 -4.01
N SER A 36 -9.58 1.29 -4.77
CA SER A 36 -10.55 2.11 -5.50
C SER A 36 -11.94 1.52 -5.32
N ALA A 37 -12.97 2.22 -5.76
CA ALA A 37 -14.34 1.71 -5.74
C ALA A 37 -14.49 0.38 -6.50
N ALA A 38 -13.70 0.15 -7.55
CA ALA A 38 -13.68 -1.09 -8.31
C ALA A 38 -12.88 -2.21 -7.61
N MET A 39 -11.87 -1.86 -6.80
CA MET A 39 -10.96 -2.81 -6.15
C MET A 39 -10.76 -2.48 -4.67
N PRO A 40 -11.84 -2.40 -3.85
CA PRO A 40 -11.74 -1.95 -2.46
C PRO A 40 -11.00 -2.94 -1.56
N HIS A 41 -10.92 -4.22 -1.95
CA HIS A 41 -10.32 -5.28 -1.15
C HIS A 41 -8.82 -5.52 -1.45
N ALA A 42 -8.29 -4.98 -2.55
CA ALA A 42 -6.90 -5.20 -2.96
C ALA A 42 -5.87 -4.77 -1.88
N PRO A 43 -5.97 -3.59 -1.25
CA PRO A 43 -5.05 -3.20 -0.19
C PRO A 43 -5.15 -4.11 1.05
N ALA A 44 -6.32 -4.67 1.34
CA ALA A 44 -6.49 -5.59 2.46
C ALA A 44 -5.79 -6.94 2.23
N ILE A 45 -5.76 -7.43 0.98
CA ILE A 45 -5.01 -8.63 0.61
C ILE A 45 -3.52 -8.41 0.80
N CYS A 46 -3.01 -7.24 0.39
CA CYS A 46 -1.62 -6.84 0.62
C CYS A 46 -1.32 -6.74 2.14
N ALA A 47 -2.19 -6.11 2.92
CA ALA A 47 -2.07 -6.02 4.37
C ALA A 47 -2.00 -7.39 5.04
N ARG A 48 -2.85 -8.33 4.62
CA ARG A 48 -2.82 -9.71 5.10
C ARG A 48 -1.51 -10.42 4.78
N ALA A 49 -0.96 -10.19 3.59
CA ALA A 49 0.35 -10.74 3.21
C ALA A 49 1.46 -10.17 4.11
N ALA A 50 1.45 -8.88 4.41
CA ALA A 50 2.41 -8.25 5.32
C ALA A 50 2.33 -8.83 6.74
N PHE A 51 1.13 -9.05 7.30
CA PHE A 51 0.99 -9.72 8.60
C PHE A 51 1.53 -11.14 8.55
N ARG A 52 1.22 -11.91 7.50
CA ARG A 52 1.70 -13.29 7.34
C ARG A 52 3.21 -13.38 7.16
N SER A 53 3.83 -12.35 6.62
CA SER A 53 5.30 -12.22 6.51
C SER A 53 5.96 -11.81 7.83
N GLY A 54 5.18 -11.56 8.88
CA GLY A 54 5.68 -11.28 10.22
C GLY A 54 5.73 -9.82 10.61
N CYS A 55 5.14 -8.90 9.82
CA CYS A 55 5.03 -7.50 10.20
C CYS A 55 4.25 -7.33 11.51
N GLY A 56 4.72 -6.44 12.40
CA GLY A 56 4.09 -6.21 13.69
C GLY A 56 2.89 -5.28 13.65
N LEU A 57 2.87 -4.34 12.70
CA LEU A 57 1.80 -3.38 12.50
C LEU A 57 1.54 -3.19 11.01
N VAL A 58 0.26 -3.20 10.62
CA VAL A 58 -0.14 -2.83 9.27
C VAL A 58 -1.22 -1.77 9.33
N LYS A 59 -1.07 -0.74 8.51
CA LYS A 59 -2.05 0.33 8.36
C LYS A 59 -2.54 0.37 6.91
N LEU A 60 -3.85 0.53 6.74
CA LEU A 60 -4.50 0.69 5.45
C LEU A 60 -4.79 2.16 5.21
N ALA A 61 -4.14 2.74 4.22
CA ALA A 61 -4.36 4.13 3.81
C ALA A 61 -5.21 4.14 2.53
N ALA A 62 -6.44 4.59 2.64
CA ALA A 62 -7.40 4.63 1.54
C ALA A 62 -8.37 5.79 1.67
N TYR A 63 -9.03 6.14 0.58
CA TYR A 63 -10.09 7.15 0.60
C TYR A 63 -11.33 6.66 1.37
N ALA A 64 -12.16 7.61 1.80
CA ALA A 64 -13.26 7.38 2.72
C ALA A 64 -14.30 6.35 2.25
N ASP A 65 -14.52 6.25 0.95
CA ASP A 65 -15.43 5.30 0.29
C ASP A 65 -14.87 3.88 0.21
N VAL A 66 -13.56 3.72 0.26
CA VAL A 66 -12.85 2.44 0.14
C VAL A 66 -12.46 1.85 1.50
N LEU A 67 -12.01 2.72 2.41
CA LEU A 67 -11.42 2.31 3.69
C LEU A 67 -12.28 1.36 4.52
N PRO A 68 -13.61 1.55 4.66
CA PRO A 68 -14.46 0.64 5.42
C PRO A 68 -14.47 -0.78 4.87
N ALA A 69 -14.55 -0.95 3.54
CA ALA A 69 -14.55 -2.26 2.89
C ALA A 69 -13.20 -2.97 3.06
N ALA A 70 -12.10 -2.23 2.96
CA ALA A 70 -10.76 -2.76 3.20
C ALA A 70 -10.57 -3.24 4.65
N LEU A 71 -11.02 -2.46 5.63
CA LEU A 71 -10.94 -2.83 7.06
C LEU A 71 -11.86 -4.00 7.43
N LEU A 72 -13.01 -4.14 6.78
CA LEU A 72 -13.86 -5.33 6.95
C LEU A 72 -13.18 -6.60 6.43
N THR A 73 -12.36 -6.48 5.38
CA THR A 73 -11.63 -7.60 4.78
C THR A 73 -10.40 -8.00 5.59
N GLU A 74 -9.70 -7.03 6.20
CA GLU A 74 -8.57 -7.26 7.11
C GLU A 74 -8.74 -6.45 8.39
N PRO A 75 -9.50 -6.98 9.36
CA PRO A 75 -9.83 -6.26 10.59
C PRO A 75 -8.66 -6.12 11.58
N SER A 76 -7.54 -6.81 11.32
CA SER A 76 -6.32 -6.66 12.14
C SER A 76 -5.53 -5.39 11.81
N ALA A 77 -5.82 -4.77 10.66
CA ALA A 77 -5.18 -3.53 10.25
C ALA A 77 -5.85 -2.30 10.89
N THR A 78 -5.10 -1.23 11.04
CA THR A 78 -5.64 0.09 11.40
C THR A 78 -5.81 0.96 10.16
N GLY A 79 -6.87 1.80 10.15
CA GLY A 79 -7.18 2.67 9.02
C GLY A 79 -6.48 4.02 9.09
N ILE A 80 -6.00 4.50 7.94
CA ILE A 80 -5.62 5.89 7.70
C ILE A 80 -6.56 6.41 6.61
N ARG A 81 -7.37 7.37 6.96
CA ARG A 81 -8.27 8.00 5.99
C ARG A 81 -7.51 9.03 5.17
N LEU A 82 -7.45 8.81 3.87
CA LEU A 82 -6.95 9.78 2.92
C LEU A 82 -8.12 10.71 2.54
N ASP A 83 -8.08 11.94 3.00
CA ASP A 83 -9.12 12.91 2.69
C ASP A 83 -8.74 13.81 1.52
N SER A 84 -9.69 13.89 0.62
CA SER A 84 -9.56 14.59 -0.64
C SER A 84 -10.00 16.05 -0.59
N GLN A 85 -10.61 16.51 0.49
CA GLN A 85 -11.43 17.72 0.43
C GLN A 85 -10.67 19.04 0.70
N ASP A 86 -9.53 19.07 1.39
CA ASP A 86 -9.12 20.33 1.97
C ASP A 86 -7.69 20.82 1.75
N ARG A 87 -6.75 20.03 1.24
CA ARG A 87 -5.36 20.53 1.02
C ARG A 87 -4.65 19.78 -0.10
N ARG A 88 -3.80 20.48 -0.83
CA ARG A 88 -2.94 19.88 -1.87
C ARG A 88 -2.05 18.75 -1.37
N ASP A 89 -1.82 18.68 -0.04
CA ASP A 89 -0.93 17.73 0.63
C ASP A 89 -1.64 16.99 1.78
N GLY A 90 -2.98 16.94 1.78
CA GLY A 90 -3.76 16.32 2.85
C GLY A 90 -3.50 14.82 3.03
N GLU A 91 -3.30 14.12 1.92
CA GLU A 91 -2.97 12.70 1.91
C GLU A 91 -1.60 12.43 2.54
N LEU A 92 -0.59 13.22 2.16
CA LEU A 92 0.76 13.09 2.71
C LEU A 92 0.77 13.45 4.20
N ALA A 93 0.07 14.51 4.60
CA ALA A 93 -0.06 14.89 6.00
C ALA A 93 -0.73 13.80 6.85
N ALA A 94 -1.74 13.10 6.32
CA ALA A 94 -2.37 11.97 7.01
C ALA A 94 -1.39 10.80 7.21
N LEU A 95 -0.55 10.52 6.22
CA LEU A 95 0.48 9.48 6.31
C LEU A 95 1.58 9.88 7.31
N ASP A 96 2.02 11.14 7.30
CA ASP A 96 3.03 11.65 8.24
C ASP A 96 2.51 11.68 9.68
N ALA A 97 1.26 12.05 9.89
CA ALA A 97 0.62 11.97 11.20
C ALA A 97 0.51 10.53 11.73
N ALA A 98 0.32 9.57 10.82
CA ALA A 98 0.25 8.15 11.17
C ALA A 98 1.61 7.51 11.41
N ASP A 99 2.69 8.09 10.88
CA ASP A 99 4.07 7.59 10.99
C ASP A 99 5.03 8.78 11.09
N PRO A 100 5.04 9.49 12.22
CA PRO A 100 5.81 10.73 12.41
C PRO A 100 7.32 10.52 12.30
N ASP A 101 7.81 9.35 12.68
CA ASP A 101 9.23 9.00 12.59
C ASP A 101 9.64 8.52 11.18
N GLN A 102 8.70 8.40 10.26
CA GLN A 102 8.89 7.95 8.88
C GLN A 102 9.63 6.60 8.77
N ARG A 103 9.33 5.66 9.67
CA ARG A 103 9.98 4.35 9.78
C ARG A 103 9.21 3.22 9.11
N ALA A 104 7.97 3.46 8.70
CA ALA A 104 7.17 2.47 7.99
C ALA A 104 7.68 2.22 6.58
N VAL A 105 7.54 0.99 6.11
CA VAL A 105 7.64 0.66 4.69
C VAL A 105 6.29 0.94 4.03
N LEU A 106 6.30 1.62 2.90
CA LEU A 106 5.11 1.87 2.11
C LEU A 106 4.93 0.79 1.04
N ALA A 107 3.74 0.21 0.96
CA ALA A 107 3.31 -0.60 -0.17
C ALA A 107 2.25 0.19 -0.94
N VAL A 108 2.58 0.67 -2.13
CA VAL A 108 1.76 1.62 -2.89
C VAL A 108 1.31 0.99 -4.20
N GLY A 109 0.02 1.04 -4.49
CA GLY A 109 -0.50 0.55 -5.77
C GLY A 109 -1.67 -0.41 -5.69
N PRO A 110 -1.76 -1.32 -4.70
CA PRO A 110 -2.78 -2.36 -4.75
C PRO A 110 -4.19 -1.80 -4.97
N GLY A 111 -4.71 -1.96 -6.17
CA GLY A 111 -6.07 -1.57 -6.53
C GLY A 111 -6.33 -0.06 -6.60
N LEU A 112 -5.30 0.77 -6.82
CA LEU A 112 -5.50 2.22 -7.02
C LEU A 112 -6.36 2.53 -8.23
N GLY A 113 -6.34 1.68 -9.25
CA GLY A 113 -7.02 1.92 -10.51
C GLY A 113 -6.30 2.99 -11.34
N GLY A 114 -6.94 3.45 -12.40
CA GLY A 114 -6.39 4.52 -13.22
C GLY A 114 -5.62 4.05 -14.44
N SER A 115 -5.74 2.77 -14.84
CA SER A 115 -5.23 2.30 -16.12
C SER A 115 -5.86 3.11 -17.27
N PRO A 116 -5.09 3.55 -18.27
CA PRO A 116 -5.65 4.13 -19.49
C PRO A 116 -6.64 3.22 -20.23
N ALA A 117 -6.61 1.90 -19.94
CA ALA A 117 -7.54 0.92 -20.47
C ALA A 117 -8.92 0.95 -19.77
N ASP A 118 -8.99 1.53 -18.57
CA ASP A 118 -10.24 1.80 -17.88
C ASP A 118 -10.87 3.03 -18.53
N GLY A 119 -11.76 2.85 -19.50
CA GLY A 119 -12.39 3.95 -20.24
C GLY A 119 -12.96 5.04 -19.33
N PRO A 120 -13.29 6.23 -19.84
CA PRO A 120 -13.84 7.33 -19.06
C PRO A 120 -15.15 6.88 -18.37
N GLY A 121 -15.10 6.61 -17.08
CA GLY A 121 -16.24 6.17 -16.25
C GLY A 121 -16.11 4.82 -15.56
N SER A 122 -15.05 4.05 -15.76
CA SER A 122 -14.86 2.72 -15.14
C SER A 122 -14.18 2.75 -13.77
N GLY A 123 -13.56 3.84 -13.40
CA GLY A 123 -13.09 4.08 -12.03
C GLY A 123 -13.88 5.24 -11.45
N GLY A 124 -14.54 5.05 -10.33
CA GLY A 124 -15.42 6.03 -9.69
C GLY A 124 -14.71 7.30 -9.20
N GLY A 125 -14.18 8.07 -10.11
CA GLY A 125 -13.56 9.36 -9.86
C GLY A 125 -13.14 9.98 -11.19
N GLY A 126 -13.66 11.16 -11.49
CA GLY A 126 -13.32 11.91 -12.70
C GLY A 126 -11.81 12.25 -12.75
N GLY A 127 -11.33 12.72 -13.88
CA GLY A 127 -9.90 13.01 -14.16
C GLY A 127 -9.11 13.75 -13.05
N GLY A 128 -9.80 14.33 -12.08
CA GLY A 128 -9.22 14.92 -10.87
C GLY A 128 -8.57 13.93 -9.93
N ASP A 129 -9.10 12.71 -9.82
CA ASP A 129 -8.61 11.70 -8.86
C ASP A 129 -7.30 11.06 -9.35
N ARG A 130 -7.16 10.85 -10.64
CA ARG A 130 -5.91 10.32 -11.19
C ARG A 130 -4.72 11.25 -10.89
N HIS A 131 -4.83 12.54 -11.23
CA HIS A 131 -3.77 13.52 -10.96
C HIS A 131 -3.42 13.66 -9.47
N ARG A 132 -4.38 13.37 -8.60
CA ARG A 132 -4.12 13.35 -7.15
C ARG A 132 -3.29 12.14 -6.76
N ILE A 133 -3.69 10.96 -7.23
CA ILE A 133 -2.97 9.71 -7.00
C ILE A 133 -1.55 9.82 -7.56
N GLU A 134 -1.38 10.33 -8.78
CA GLU A 134 -0.07 10.60 -9.38
C GLU A 134 0.80 11.50 -8.48
N ARG A 135 0.25 12.63 -8.00
CA ARG A 135 0.98 13.53 -7.11
C ARG A 135 1.35 12.87 -5.78
N LEU A 136 0.42 12.11 -5.20
CA LEU A 136 0.69 11.36 -3.97
C LEU A 136 1.83 10.38 -4.19
N VAL A 137 1.76 9.55 -5.23
CA VAL A 137 2.81 8.57 -5.55
C VAL A 137 4.16 9.25 -5.77
N VAL A 138 4.20 10.32 -6.57
CA VAL A 138 5.43 11.11 -6.78
C VAL A 138 5.97 11.68 -5.47
N SER A 139 5.12 12.23 -4.61
CA SER A 139 5.53 12.77 -3.31
C SER A 139 6.09 11.67 -2.39
N LEU A 140 5.50 10.48 -2.40
CA LEU A 140 5.99 9.34 -1.62
C LEU A 140 7.36 8.85 -2.09
N LEU A 141 7.62 8.89 -3.40
CA LEU A 141 8.92 8.51 -3.98
C LEU A 141 10.04 9.51 -3.65
N HIS A 142 9.71 10.79 -3.42
CA HIS A 142 10.67 11.79 -2.98
C HIS A 142 10.90 11.79 -1.47
N GLY A 143 10.14 11.00 -0.72
CA GLY A 143 10.29 10.83 0.72
C GLY A 143 11.48 9.94 1.10
N HIS A 144 11.67 9.76 2.40
CA HIS A 144 12.76 8.94 2.95
C HIS A 144 12.32 7.50 3.29
N ARG A 145 11.01 7.20 3.22
CA ARG A 145 10.47 5.87 3.51
C ARG A 145 10.83 4.88 2.41
N PRO A 146 11.17 3.64 2.74
CA PRO A 146 11.24 2.58 1.74
C PRO A 146 9.87 2.38 1.08
N VAL A 147 9.83 2.30 -0.25
CA VAL A 147 8.59 2.14 -1.03
C VAL A 147 8.67 0.88 -1.87
N VAL A 148 7.63 0.06 -1.79
CA VAL A 148 7.35 -1.04 -2.72
C VAL A 148 6.18 -0.61 -3.59
N MET A 149 6.37 -0.60 -4.89
CA MET A 149 5.34 -0.19 -5.86
C MET A 149 4.73 -1.41 -6.55
N ASP A 150 3.41 -1.45 -6.60
CA ASP A 150 2.65 -2.45 -7.34
C ASP A 150 2.11 -1.87 -8.66
N ALA A 151 1.59 -2.74 -9.51
CA ALA A 151 1.23 -2.49 -10.90
C ALA A 151 0.53 -1.16 -11.16
N ASP A 152 -0.51 -0.82 -10.42
CA ASP A 152 -1.27 0.42 -10.67
C ASP A 152 -0.44 1.68 -10.38
N ALA A 153 0.43 1.64 -9.35
CA ALA A 153 1.33 2.76 -9.08
C ALA A 153 2.43 2.95 -10.13
N LEU A 154 2.74 1.91 -10.91
CA LEU A 154 3.71 1.95 -12.00
C LEU A 154 3.10 2.41 -13.32
N ASN A 155 1.77 2.40 -13.42
CA ASN A 155 1.00 2.73 -14.64
C ASN A 155 0.36 4.13 -14.59
N LEU A 156 0.67 4.92 -13.59
CA LEU A 156 0.15 6.29 -13.41
C LEU A 156 0.79 7.31 -14.33
#